data_028665e58980b4fb0c850d86b4e2b8b5
#
_entry.id   028665e58980b4fb0c850d86b4e2b8b5
#
_cell.length_a   1.000
_cell.length_b   1.000
_cell.length_c   1.000
_cell.angle_alpha   90.00
_cell.angle_beta   90.00
_cell.angle_gamma   90.00
#
_symmetry.space_group_name_H-M   'P 1'
#
loop_
_entity.id
_entity.type
_entity.pdbx_description
1 polymer ?
#
loop_
_entity_poly.entity_id
_entity_poly.type
_entity_poly.pdbx_seq_one_letter_code
_entity_poly.pdbx_strand_id
1 'polypeptide(L)'
;ETLLMRLIRAGYYVDAPCGGKGTCGRCRVRFVSEAPQPTANERRLLTAEERSSGVRLACEVRVAEACSLQLPVSREQEIDVLVTADAADGAIPSRTVDEGIPGQTAGAIPGERDCAAMHNREGAAKIWGHSGKQRCGAAVDIGTTTLAATLYDLTERKRIAAASSVNHQRAYGADVLSRIQAANEGAAEELRLSICRDIDALLAGLVADAGIPDDAVEELVIVGNTTMCHLLRGLSCAGLGAAPFTPEDLSLWEGSDAELA
;
A
#
# COMPACT_ATOMS: atom_id res chain seq x y z
N GLU A 1 -13.76 -15.03 15.46
CA GLU A 1 -12.84 -14.05 14.88
C GLU A 1 -11.75 -13.68 15.88
N THR A 2 -10.50 -13.49 15.42
CA THR A 2 -9.40 -13.07 16.30
C THR A 2 -9.44 -11.58 16.58
N LEU A 3 -8.84 -11.16 17.69
CA LEU A 3 -8.69 -9.74 18.03
C LEU A 3 -7.92 -8.98 16.93
N LEU A 4 -6.89 -9.61 16.32
CA LEU A 4 -6.14 -9.04 15.21
C LEU A 4 -7.06 -8.62 14.07
N MET A 5 -7.94 -9.52 13.61
CA MET A 5 -8.86 -9.23 12.50
C MET A 5 -9.87 -8.14 12.86
N ARG A 6 -10.36 -8.11 14.11
CA ARG A 6 -11.24 -7.02 14.57
C ARG A 6 -10.55 -5.67 14.56
N LEU A 7 -9.29 -5.60 15.02
CA LEU A 7 -8.52 -4.37 15.03
C LEU A 7 -8.27 -3.86 13.60
N ILE A 8 -7.85 -4.75 12.70
CA ILE A 8 -7.63 -4.39 11.28
C ILE A 8 -8.92 -3.85 10.64
N ARG A 9 -10.05 -4.53 10.81
CA ARG A 9 -11.35 -4.07 10.29
C ARG A 9 -11.81 -2.74 10.90
N ALA A 10 -11.43 -2.48 12.13
CA ALA A 10 -11.68 -1.20 12.80
C ALA A 10 -10.69 -0.10 12.42
N GLY A 11 -9.75 -0.37 11.49
CA GLY A 11 -8.78 0.60 10.99
C GLY A 11 -7.54 0.76 11.90
N TYR A 12 -7.33 -0.13 12.87
CA TYR A 12 -6.13 -0.09 13.71
C TYR A 12 -5.02 -0.96 13.12
N TYR A 13 -3.84 -0.39 13.00
CA TYR A 13 -2.67 -1.15 12.57
C TYR A 13 -2.06 -1.95 13.72
N VAL A 14 -1.80 -3.23 13.47
CA VAL A 14 -1.03 -4.11 14.36
C VAL A 14 -0.02 -4.88 13.53
N ASP A 15 1.26 -4.76 13.86
CA ASP A 15 2.33 -5.43 13.12
C ASP A 15 2.24 -6.96 13.25
N ALA A 16 1.77 -7.61 12.21
CA ALA A 16 1.53 -9.06 12.17
C ALA A 16 2.15 -9.73 10.92
N PRO A 17 3.47 -9.68 10.75
CA PRO A 17 4.14 -10.12 9.51
C PRO A 17 3.92 -11.61 9.15
N CYS A 18 3.50 -12.44 10.11
CA CYS A 18 3.12 -13.83 9.83
C CYS A 18 1.67 -14.01 9.37
N GLY A 19 0.94 -12.92 9.10
CA GLY A 19 -0.47 -13.00 8.70
C GLY A 19 -1.38 -13.65 9.75
N GLY A 20 -1.09 -13.46 11.03
CA GLY A 20 -1.92 -14.02 12.11
C GLY A 20 -1.68 -15.50 12.43
N LYS A 21 -0.63 -16.13 11.87
CA LYS A 21 -0.33 -17.57 12.07
C LYS A 21 0.27 -17.91 13.44
N GLY A 22 0.40 -16.96 14.37
CA GLY A 22 0.91 -17.19 15.73
C GLY A 22 2.40 -17.54 15.81
N THR A 23 3.20 -17.26 14.76
CA THR A 23 4.60 -17.72 14.70
C THR A 23 5.64 -16.66 15.02
N CYS A 24 5.34 -15.37 14.77
CA CYS A 24 6.33 -14.29 14.87
C CYS A 24 6.32 -13.54 16.22
N GLY A 25 5.25 -13.60 16.99
CA GLY A 25 5.13 -12.92 18.28
C GLY A 25 5.08 -11.38 18.21
N ARG A 26 4.79 -10.78 17.03
CA ARG A 26 4.90 -9.32 16.85
C ARG A 26 3.59 -8.56 17.09
N CYS A 27 2.44 -9.19 16.91
CA CYS A 27 1.13 -8.57 17.08
C CYS A 27 0.75 -8.37 18.55
N ARG A 28 1.64 -7.70 19.32
CA ARG A 28 1.48 -7.47 20.75
C ARG A 28 0.44 -6.39 21.00
N VAL A 29 -0.48 -6.66 21.90
CA VAL A 29 -1.43 -5.69 22.44
C VAL A 29 -1.43 -5.81 23.97
N ARG A 30 -1.67 -4.72 24.68
CA ARG A 30 -1.75 -4.74 26.15
C ARG A 30 -3.20 -4.57 26.58
N PHE A 31 -3.71 -5.47 27.38
CA PHE A 31 -4.99 -5.32 28.03
C PHE A 31 -4.87 -4.35 29.21
N VAL A 32 -5.74 -3.34 29.23
CA VAL A 32 -5.93 -2.43 30.37
C VAL A 32 -6.97 -3.02 31.32
N SER A 33 -7.95 -3.74 30.77
CA SER A 33 -8.87 -4.60 31.51
C SER A 33 -8.20 -5.93 31.88
N GLU A 34 -8.95 -6.85 32.49
CA GLU A 34 -8.46 -8.20 32.75
C GLU A 34 -8.05 -8.90 31.45
N ALA A 35 -6.80 -9.37 31.40
CA ALA A 35 -6.29 -10.06 30.24
C ALA A 35 -6.71 -11.54 30.24
N PRO A 36 -7.10 -12.11 29.08
CA PRO A 36 -7.39 -13.53 28.98
C PRO A 36 -6.17 -14.39 29.35
N GLN A 37 -6.40 -15.64 29.70
CA GLN A 37 -5.30 -16.57 30.03
C GLN A 37 -4.38 -16.76 28.82
N PRO A 38 -3.04 -16.74 29.02
CA PRO A 38 -2.09 -16.90 27.92
C PRO A 38 -2.20 -18.27 27.24
N THR A 39 -2.19 -18.28 25.91
CA THR A 39 -2.15 -19.50 25.11
C THR A 39 -0.78 -20.22 25.21
N ALA A 40 -0.68 -21.42 24.69
CA ALA A 40 0.59 -22.15 24.62
C ALA A 40 1.63 -21.40 23.75
N ASN A 41 1.22 -20.79 22.64
CA ASN A 41 2.06 -19.98 21.79
C ASN A 41 2.56 -18.72 22.48
N GLU A 42 1.67 -18.03 23.22
CA GLU A 42 2.02 -16.84 23.98
C GLU A 42 3.02 -17.14 25.09
N ARG A 43 2.92 -18.30 25.75
CA ARG A 43 3.93 -18.72 26.74
C ARG A 43 5.31 -18.93 26.14
N ARG A 44 5.40 -19.29 24.86
CA ARG A 44 6.63 -19.49 24.14
C ARG A 44 7.22 -18.19 23.58
N LEU A 45 6.36 -17.26 23.10
CA LEU A 45 6.76 -16.07 22.34
C LEU A 45 6.83 -14.80 23.19
N LEU A 46 6.15 -14.77 24.34
CA LEU A 46 6.15 -13.64 25.27
C LEU A 46 6.90 -13.99 26.53
N THR A 47 7.62 -13.01 27.08
CA THR A 47 8.30 -13.15 28.38
C THR A 47 7.29 -13.29 29.54
N ALA A 48 7.74 -13.77 30.69
CA ALA A 48 6.88 -13.84 31.88
C ALA A 48 6.40 -12.45 32.32
N GLU A 49 7.26 -11.45 32.20
CA GLU A 49 6.95 -10.05 32.53
C GLU A 49 5.90 -9.47 31.59
N GLU A 50 6.05 -9.69 30.27
CA GLU A 50 5.02 -9.25 29.29
C GLU A 50 3.66 -9.87 29.58
N ARG A 51 3.62 -11.18 29.87
CA ARG A 51 2.35 -11.86 30.19
C ARG A 51 1.70 -11.35 31.48
N SER A 52 2.50 -11.10 32.52
CA SER A 52 2.02 -10.56 33.81
C SER A 52 1.56 -9.11 33.70
N SER A 53 2.14 -8.32 32.77
CA SER A 53 1.70 -6.94 32.50
C SER A 53 0.51 -6.85 31.55
N GLY A 54 -0.17 -7.97 31.24
CA GLY A 54 -1.36 -8.00 30.41
C GLY A 54 -1.09 -7.99 28.90
N VAL A 55 0.15 -8.22 28.45
CA VAL A 55 0.46 -8.32 27.02
C VAL A 55 -0.03 -9.66 26.47
N ARG A 56 -0.67 -9.60 25.29
CA ARG A 56 -1.15 -10.77 24.54
C ARG A 56 -0.84 -10.59 23.05
N LEU A 57 -0.92 -11.69 22.29
CA LEU A 57 -0.82 -11.68 20.84
C LEU A 57 -2.20 -11.55 20.23
N ALA A 58 -2.47 -10.47 19.50
CA ALA A 58 -3.79 -10.20 18.95
C ALA A 58 -4.31 -11.33 18.04
N CYS A 59 -3.43 -12.06 17.35
CA CYS A 59 -3.80 -13.21 16.52
C CYS A 59 -4.27 -14.45 17.34
N GLU A 60 -3.87 -14.55 18.61
CA GLU A 60 -4.22 -15.69 19.48
C GLU A 60 -5.48 -15.42 20.31
N VAL A 61 -5.82 -14.14 20.50
CA VAL A 61 -6.95 -13.75 21.37
C VAL A 61 -8.26 -13.76 20.58
N ARG A 62 -9.29 -14.37 21.16
CA ARG A 62 -10.69 -14.27 20.74
C ARG A 62 -11.48 -13.55 21.83
N VAL A 63 -11.94 -12.35 21.53
CA VAL A 63 -12.67 -11.52 22.50
C VAL A 63 -14.15 -11.77 22.35
N ALA A 64 -14.79 -12.20 23.43
CA ALA A 64 -16.25 -12.39 23.53
C ALA A 64 -16.96 -11.16 24.09
N GLU A 65 -16.29 -10.40 24.96
CA GLU A 65 -16.84 -9.26 25.69
C GLU A 65 -16.06 -7.97 25.39
N ALA A 66 -16.62 -6.82 25.74
CA ALA A 66 -15.94 -5.54 25.60
C ALA A 66 -14.67 -5.51 26.46
N CYS A 67 -13.56 -5.08 25.89
CA CYS A 67 -12.28 -4.95 26.58
C CYS A 67 -11.60 -3.63 26.21
N SER A 68 -10.77 -3.13 27.14
CA SER A 68 -9.93 -1.96 26.91
C SER A 68 -8.52 -2.41 26.60
N LEU A 69 -7.97 -1.87 25.52
CA LEU A 69 -6.65 -2.22 25.00
C LEU A 69 -5.78 -0.98 24.86
N GLN A 70 -4.50 -1.15 25.12
CA GLN A 70 -3.44 -0.24 24.71
C GLN A 70 -2.72 -0.89 23.54
N LEU A 71 -2.79 -0.26 22.38
CA LEU A 71 -1.99 -0.65 21.23
C LEU A 71 -0.57 -0.11 21.39
N PRO A 72 0.47 -0.86 20.94
CA PRO A 72 1.79 -0.26 20.82
C PRO A 72 1.64 0.98 19.94
N VAL A 73 2.21 2.09 20.38
CA VAL A 73 2.38 3.25 19.51
C VAL A 73 3.20 2.74 18.34
N SER A 74 2.56 2.59 17.19
CA SER A 74 3.29 2.43 15.94
C SER A 74 4.16 3.67 15.86
N ARG A 75 5.45 3.56 16.11
CA ARG A 75 6.37 4.47 15.47
C ARG A 75 6.15 4.13 13.99
N GLU A 76 5.35 4.92 13.32
CA GLU A 76 5.52 5.12 11.91
C GLU A 76 7.01 5.37 11.78
N GLN A 77 7.74 4.38 11.31
CA GLN A 77 9.10 4.63 10.89
C GLN A 77 8.87 5.62 9.76
N GLU A 78 9.23 6.88 9.98
CA GLU A 78 9.49 7.82 8.91
C GLU A 78 10.49 7.09 8.03
N ILE A 79 9.95 6.42 7.03
CA ILE A 79 10.75 5.84 5.97
C ILE A 79 11.01 7.03 5.09
N ASP A 80 12.14 7.70 5.34
CA ASP A 80 12.68 8.68 4.42
C ASP A 80 12.84 7.96 3.08
N VAL A 81 11.84 8.12 2.22
CA VAL A 81 12.03 7.87 0.81
C VAL A 81 13.03 8.93 0.39
N LEU A 82 14.27 8.51 0.17
CA LEU A 82 15.28 9.33 -0.51
C LEU A 82 14.76 9.66 -1.90
N VAL A 83 13.90 10.66 -1.95
CA VAL A 83 13.61 11.37 -3.16
C VAL A 83 14.87 12.16 -3.43
N THR A 84 15.77 11.59 -4.23
CA THR A 84 17.04 12.21 -4.56
C THR A 84 16.80 13.66 -4.95
N ALA A 85 17.48 14.57 -4.26
CA ALA A 85 17.35 16.01 -4.41
C ALA A 85 17.80 16.53 -5.81
N ASP A 86 18.24 15.65 -6.69
CA ASP A 86 18.75 15.96 -8.03
C ASP A 86 17.69 16.43 -9.04
N ALA A 87 16.43 16.56 -8.62
CA ALA A 87 15.40 17.24 -9.39
C ALA A 87 15.16 18.69 -8.93
N ALA A 88 16.19 19.36 -8.38
CA ALA A 88 16.11 20.76 -7.98
C ALA A 88 15.92 21.75 -9.15
N ASP A 89 16.10 21.31 -10.38
CA ASP A 89 15.77 22.05 -11.58
C ASP A 89 14.59 21.38 -12.29
N GLY A 90 13.42 21.79 -11.95
CA GLY A 90 12.08 21.74 -12.51
C GLY A 90 11.75 21.07 -13.84
N ALA A 91 12.62 20.29 -14.46
CA ALA A 91 12.36 19.55 -15.66
C ALA A 91 12.20 18.07 -15.32
N ILE A 92 11.03 17.49 -15.61
CA ILE A 92 10.88 16.05 -15.71
C ILE A 92 11.89 15.62 -16.78
N PRO A 93 12.92 14.80 -16.45
CA PRO A 93 13.83 14.33 -17.49
C PRO A 93 12.99 13.52 -18.48
N SER A 94 12.92 13.98 -19.73
CA SER A 94 12.45 13.17 -20.83
C SER A 94 13.50 12.07 -21.04
N ARG A 95 13.43 10.99 -20.28
CA ARG A 95 14.20 9.80 -20.58
C ARG A 95 13.61 9.21 -21.85
N THR A 96 14.23 9.50 -22.95
CA THR A 96 14.16 8.64 -24.11
C THR A 96 14.73 7.29 -23.69
N VAL A 97 13.94 6.23 -23.86
CA VAL A 97 14.23 4.84 -23.45
C VAL A 97 15.31 4.22 -24.36
N ASP A 98 16.42 4.90 -24.61
CA ASP A 98 17.42 4.46 -25.60
C ASP A 98 18.86 4.37 -25.06
N GLU A 99 19.05 4.38 -23.73
CA GLU A 99 20.35 4.04 -23.15
C GLU A 99 20.27 2.68 -22.45
N GLY A 100 20.49 1.63 -23.25
CA GLY A 100 20.62 0.26 -22.79
C GLY A 100 21.75 0.11 -21.79
N ILE A 101 21.51 -0.67 -20.74
CA ILE A 101 22.55 -1.12 -19.80
C ILE A 101 23.59 -1.91 -20.59
N PRO A 102 24.88 -1.55 -20.56
CA PRO A 102 25.90 -2.28 -21.31
C PRO A 102 26.01 -3.71 -20.76
N GLY A 103 25.68 -4.70 -21.57
CA GLY A 103 25.99 -6.11 -21.29
C GLY A 103 24.82 -7.09 -21.26
N GLN A 104 23.57 -6.70 -21.51
CA GLN A 104 22.49 -7.66 -21.70
C GLN A 104 21.89 -7.57 -23.11
N THR A 105 22.01 -8.65 -23.86
CA THR A 105 21.32 -8.82 -25.14
C THR A 105 19.82 -8.93 -24.87
N ALA A 106 19.07 -7.95 -25.34
CA ALA A 106 17.63 -7.85 -25.16
C ALA A 106 16.89 -9.00 -25.87
N GLY A 107 16.34 -9.91 -25.08
CA GLY A 107 15.18 -10.67 -25.49
C GLY A 107 13.95 -9.78 -25.21
N ALA A 108 13.22 -9.39 -26.24
CA ALA A 108 12.03 -8.56 -26.08
C ALA A 108 10.99 -9.26 -25.20
N ILE A 109 10.68 -8.68 -24.04
CA ILE A 109 9.55 -9.07 -23.20
C ILE A 109 8.29 -8.51 -23.87
N PRO A 110 7.26 -9.34 -24.18
CA PRO A 110 5.99 -8.82 -24.68
C PRO A 110 5.34 -7.97 -23.60
N GLY A 111 5.15 -6.69 -23.84
CA GLY A 111 4.55 -5.74 -22.88
C GLY A 111 5.22 -4.37 -22.80
N GLU A 112 6.50 -4.25 -23.19
CA GLU A 112 7.22 -2.97 -23.12
C GLU A 112 6.76 -1.91 -24.14
N ARG A 113 5.92 -2.28 -25.10
CA ARG A 113 5.50 -1.36 -26.17
C ARG A 113 4.38 -0.41 -25.79
N ASP A 114 3.64 -0.67 -24.73
CA ASP A 114 2.43 0.11 -24.41
C ASP A 114 2.68 1.28 -23.46
N CYS A 115 3.73 1.23 -22.65
CA CYS A 115 4.11 2.37 -21.78
C CYS A 115 4.57 3.61 -22.55
N ALA A 116 5.17 3.42 -23.74
CA ALA A 116 5.60 4.54 -24.60
C ALA A 116 4.42 5.26 -25.29
N ALA A 117 3.27 4.60 -25.44
CA ALA A 117 2.10 5.18 -26.09
C ALA A 117 1.37 6.20 -25.21
N MET A 118 1.59 6.20 -23.88
CA MET A 118 0.98 7.18 -22.97
C MET A 118 1.58 8.58 -23.08
N HIS A 119 2.77 8.74 -23.63
CA HIS A 119 3.47 10.04 -23.71
C HIS A 119 3.12 10.88 -24.95
N ASN A 120 2.30 10.37 -25.89
CA ASN A 120 2.02 11.04 -27.17
C ASN A 120 0.53 11.25 -27.46
N ARG A 121 -0.29 11.52 -26.45
CA ARG A 121 -1.65 12.05 -26.69
C ARG A 121 -1.66 13.57 -26.69
N GLU A 122 -1.13 14.19 -27.74
CA GLU A 122 -1.41 15.60 -28.09
C GLU A 122 -2.91 15.89 -28.32
N GLY A 123 -3.78 14.89 -28.22
CA GLY A 123 -5.21 14.99 -28.45
C GLY A 123 -6.04 15.29 -27.19
N ALA A 124 -5.55 15.01 -26.00
CA ALA A 124 -6.33 15.16 -24.75
C ALA A 124 -6.38 16.62 -24.23
N ALA A 125 -5.48 17.48 -24.69
CA ALA A 125 -5.38 18.88 -24.23
C ALA A 125 -6.54 19.80 -24.66
N LYS A 126 -7.53 19.34 -25.42
CA LYS A 126 -8.58 20.17 -26.01
C LYS A 126 -9.96 20.09 -25.36
N ILE A 127 -10.18 19.31 -24.30
CA ILE A 127 -11.53 19.10 -23.74
C ILE A 127 -11.74 19.83 -22.38
N TRP A 128 -10.69 20.25 -21.70
CA TRP A 128 -10.83 20.86 -20.37
C TRP A 128 -10.73 22.39 -20.44
N GLY A 129 -11.83 23.05 -20.14
CA GLY A 129 -11.90 24.50 -20.08
C GLY A 129 -10.94 25.03 -19.01
N HIS A 130 -10.12 26.02 -19.37
CA HIS A 130 -9.24 26.74 -18.48
C HIS A 130 -10.07 27.54 -17.46
N SER A 131 -10.47 26.94 -16.37
CA SER A 131 -10.74 27.69 -15.14
C SER A 131 -9.36 27.90 -14.49
N GLY A 132 -9.01 29.09 -14.07
CA GLY A 132 -7.67 29.40 -13.53
C GLY A 132 -7.34 28.70 -12.19
N LYS A 133 -7.78 27.47 -12.00
CA LYS A 133 -7.44 26.56 -10.90
C LYS A 133 -6.14 25.82 -11.23
N GLN A 134 -5.29 25.70 -10.25
CA GLN A 134 -4.11 24.83 -10.30
C GLN A 134 -4.56 23.39 -10.54
N ARG A 135 -4.04 22.76 -11.57
CA ARG A 135 -4.31 21.36 -11.92
C ARG A 135 -3.16 20.50 -11.41
N CYS A 136 -3.49 19.50 -10.62
CA CYS A 136 -2.52 18.60 -10.04
C CYS A 136 -2.75 17.16 -10.47
N GLY A 137 -1.68 16.38 -10.51
CA GLY A 137 -1.71 14.94 -10.68
C GLY A 137 -0.88 14.27 -9.61
N ALA A 138 -1.22 13.05 -9.25
CA ALA A 138 -0.46 12.25 -8.31
C ALA A 138 0.03 10.96 -8.94
N ALA A 139 1.22 10.51 -8.53
CA ALA A 139 1.77 9.20 -8.88
C ALA A 139 1.99 8.42 -7.59
N VAL A 140 1.48 7.18 -7.52
CA VAL A 140 1.61 6.28 -6.36
C VAL A 140 2.30 4.99 -6.78
N ASP A 141 3.35 4.61 -6.04
CA ASP A 141 3.99 3.31 -6.15
C ASP A 141 3.57 2.44 -4.96
N ILE A 142 2.90 1.32 -5.26
CA ILE A 142 2.48 0.33 -4.26
C ILE A 142 3.56 -0.72 -4.08
N GLY A 143 4.50 -0.45 -3.18
CA GLY A 143 5.47 -1.45 -2.75
C GLY A 143 4.86 -2.48 -1.78
N THR A 144 5.50 -3.62 -1.66
CA THR A 144 5.09 -4.68 -0.70
C THR A 144 5.18 -4.20 0.75
N THR A 145 6.15 -3.36 1.06
CA THR A 145 6.41 -2.86 2.43
C THR A 145 5.93 -1.43 2.63
N THR A 146 6.10 -0.58 1.64
CA THR A 146 5.86 0.86 1.69
C THR A 146 5.10 1.32 0.47
N LEU A 147 4.31 2.38 0.63
CA LEU A 147 3.77 3.16 -0.45
C LEU A 147 4.60 4.43 -0.59
N ALA A 148 4.79 4.89 -1.81
CA ALA A 148 5.35 6.20 -2.08
C ALA A 148 4.41 6.97 -3.01
N ALA A 149 4.21 8.25 -2.74
CA ALA A 149 3.38 9.11 -3.58
C ALA A 149 4.10 10.42 -3.86
N THR A 150 3.86 10.94 -5.05
CA THR A 150 4.40 12.22 -5.50
C THR A 150 3.29 13.04 -6.14
N LEU A 151 3.20 14.31 -5.77
CA LEU A 151 2.24 15.27 -6.28
C LEU A 151 2.93 16.21 -7.27
N TYR A 152 2.29 16.47 -8.40
CA TYR A 152 2.79 17.31 -9.49
C TYR A 152 1.79 18.40 -9.85
N ASP A 153 2.31 19.60 -10.16
CA ASP A 153 1.59 20.61 -10.93
C ASP A 153 1.63 20.22 -12.41
N LEU A 154 0.47 19.92 -12.98
CA LEU A 154 0.35 19.50 -14.38
C LEU A 154 0.50 20.66 -15.36
N THR A 155 0.31 21.91 -14.90
CA THR A 155 0.48 23.10 -15.71
C THR A 155 1.95 23.48 -15.85
N GLU A 156 2.64 23.56 -14.71
CA GLU A 156 4.05 23.90 -14.65
C GLU A 156 4.98 22.70 -14.88
N ARG A 157 4.42 21.47 -14.88
CA ARG A 157 5.14 20.19 -14.96
C ARG A 157 6.22 20.06 -13.90
N LYS A 158 5.87 20.44 -12.68
CA LYS A 158 6.79 20.52 -11.56
C LYS A 158 6.30 19.67 -10.39
N ARG A 159 7.24 19.01 -9.71
CA ARG A 159 6.93 18.30 -8.47
C ARG A 159 6.59 19.31 -7.37
N ILE A 160 5.47 19.08 -6.67
CA ILE A 160 5.03 19.90 -5.55
C ILE A 160 5.48 19.28 -4.23
N ALA A 161 5.15 18.00 -4.01
CA ALA A 161 5.40 17.30 -2.75
C ALA A 161 5.63 15.80 -3.00
N ALA A 162 6.23 15.12 -2.05
CA ALA A 162 6.32 13.66 -2.02
C ALA A 162 6.22 13.18 -0.58
N ALA A 163 5.58 12.02 -0.39
CA ALA A 163 5.46 11.36 0.90
C ALA A 163 5.49 9.84 0.75
N SER A 164 5.68 9.15 1.85
CA SER A 164 5.60 7.70 1.91
C SER A 164 4.91 7.24 3.18
N SER A 165 4.34 6.04 3.12
CA SER A 165 3.72 5.38 4.26
C SER A 165 4.00 3.89 4.27
N VAL A 166 3.71 3.23 5.38
CA VAL A 166 3.78 1.79 5.49
C VAL A 166 2.58 1.17 4.76
N ASN A 167 2.80 0.10 4.00
CA ASN A 167 1.71 -0.69 3.44
C ASN A 167 1.08 -1.57 4.53
N HIS A 168 -0.12 -1.22 4.99
CA HIS A 168 -0.82 -1.90 6.08
C HIS A 168 -1.32 -3.31 5.72
N GLN A 169 -1.31 -3.69 4.44
CA GLN A 169 -1.51 -5.09 4.03
C GLN A 169 -0.51 -6.05 4.69
N ARG A 170 0.60 -5.54 5.28
CA ARG A 170 1.53 -6.33 6.09
C ARG A 170 0.88 -7.07 7.26
N ALA A 171 -0.27 -6.61 7.72
CA ALA A 171 -1.06 -7.31 8.76
C ALA A 171 -1.58 -8.68 8.28
N TYR A 172 -1.73 -8.86 6.99
CA TYR A 172 -2.16 -10.12 6.34
C TYR A 172 -0.98 -10.99 5.88
N GLY A 173 0.20 -10.38 5.71
CA GLY A 173 1.42 -11.06 5.32
C GLY A 173 2.53 -10.08 5.00
N ALA A 174 3.78 -10.41 5.41
CA ALA A 174 4.94 -9.55 5.21
C ALA A 174 5.43 -9.53 3.76
N ASP A 175 5.16 -10.57 3.00
CA ASP A 175 5.61 -10.79 1.64
C ASP A 175 4.44 -11.06 0.68
N VAL A 176 4.74 -11.06 -0.62
CA VAL A 176 3.77 -11.26 -1.69
C VAL A 176 3.05 -12.59 -1.57
N LEU A 177 3.77 -13.68 -1.29
CA LEU A 177 3.18 -15.02 -1.25
C LEU A 177 2.22 -15.19 -0.09
N SER A 178 2.57 -14.66 1.08
CA SER A 178 1.66 -14.70 2.24
C SER A 178 0.39 -13.87 2.03
N ARG A 179 0.45 -12.77 1.27
CA ARG A 179 -0.76 -12.00 0.88
C ARG A 179 -1.60 -12.72 -0.15
N ILE A 180 -0.99 -13.35 -1.15
CA ILE A 180 -1.70 -14.21 -2.11
C ILE A 180 -2.43 -15.33 -1.36
N GLN A 181 -1.76 -15.98 -0.40
CA GLN A 181 -2.39 -17.01 0.41
C GLN A 181 -3.57 -16.45 1.21
N ALA A 182 -3.40 -15.31 1.90
CA ALA A 182 -4.47 -14.67 2.65
C ALA A 182 -5.66 -14.29 1.76
N ALA A 183 -5.41 -13.75 0.56
CA ALA A 183 -6.45 -13.43 -0.41
C ALA A 183 -7.23 -14.68 -0.84
N ASN A 184 -6.52 -15.79 -1.14
CA ASN A 184 -7.13 -17.06 -1.53
C ASN A 184 -7.90 -17.73 -0.37
N GLU A 185 -7.55 -17.43 0.88
CA GLU A 185 -8.24 -17.88 2.09
C GLU A 185 -9.44 -16.99 2.48
N GLY A 186 -9.78 -15.99 1.65
CA GLY A 186 -10.97 -15.16 1.80
C GLY A 186 -10.74 -13.73 2.31
N ALA A 187 -9.48 -13.28 2.46
CA ALA A 187 -9.14 -11.92 2.88
C ALA A 187 -8.91 -10.95 1.69
N ALA A 188 -9.33 -11.30 0.47
CA ALA A 188 -9.07 -10.49 -0.72
C ALA A 188 -9.67 -9.08 -0.61
N GLU A 189 -10.91 -8.97 -0.16
CA GLU A 189 -11.60 -7.68 -0.02
C GLU A 189 -11.00 -6.85 1.11
N GLU A 190 -10.64 -7.44 2.22
CA GLU A 190 -9.97 -6.73 3.31
C GLU A 190 -8.60 -6.19 2.88
N LEU A 191 -7.84 -6.95 2.07
CA LEU A 191 -6.58 -6.50 1.49
C LEU A 191 -6.81 -5.33 0.53
N ARG A 192 -7.85 -5.40 -0.31
CA ARG A 192 -8.23 -4.31 -1.21
C ARG A 192 -8.57 -3.04 -0.42
N LEU A 193 -9.47 -3.15 0.54
CA LEU A 193 -9.87 -2.00 1.38
C LEU A 193 -8.71 -1.42 2.19
N SER A 194 -7.76 -2.25 2.62
CA SER A 194 -6.57 -1.79 3.32
C SER A 194 -5.71 -0.89 2.43
N ILE A 195 -5.42 -1.30 1.20
CA ILE A 195 -4.58 -0.51 0.29
C ILE A 195 -5.28 0.76 -0.21
N CYS A 196 -6.60 0.73 -0.44
CA CYS A 196 -7.36 1.93 -0.79
C CYS A 196 -7.27 2.98 0.33
N ARG A 197 -7.47 2.60 1.60
CA ARG A 197 -7.33 3.52 2.74
C ARG A 197 -5.92 4.09 2.87
N ASP A 198 -4.89 3.28 2.61
CA ASP A 198 -3.50 3.73 2.66
C ASP A 198 -3.22 4.77 1.59
N ILE A 199 -3.72 4.56 0.37
CA ILE A 199 -3.60 5.51 -0.74
C ILE A 199 -4.34 6.80 -0.40
N ASP A 200 -5.59 6.71 0.05
CA ASP A 200 -6.41 7.88 0.42
C ASP A 200 -5.74 8.71 1.51
N ALA A 201 -5.27 8.07 2.58
CA ALA A 201 -4.58 8.75 3.67
C ALA A 201 -3.29 9.44 3.22
N LEU A 202 -2.52 8.77 2.36
CA LEU A 202 -1.26 9.30 1.82
C LEU A 202 -1.50 10.50 0.91
N LEU A 203 -2.50 10.44 0.03
CA LEU A 203 -2.87 11.53 -0.87
C LEU A 203 -3.45 12.72 -0.10
N ALA A 204 -4.33 12.47 0.87
CA ALA A 204 -4.89 13.52 1.72
C ALA A 204 -3.79 14.26 2.50
N GLY A 205 -2.82 13.54 3.04
CA GLY A 205 -1.64 14.13 3.68
C GLY A 205 -0.84 15.03 2.73
N LEU A 206 -0.54 14.54 1.52
CA LEU A 206 0.19 15.31 0.51
C LEU A 206 -0.53 16.59 0.09
N VAL A 207 -1.84 16.52 -0.11
CA VAL A 207 -2.69 17.66 -0.49
C VAL A 207 -2.70 18.69 0.62
N ALA A 208 -2.87 18.27 1.88
CA ALA A 208 -2.86 19.13 3.03
C ALA A 208 -1.50 19.84 3.23
N ASP A 209 -0.40 19.09 3.15
CA ASP A 209 0.97 19.62 3.29
C ASP A 209 1.34 20.60 2.17
N ALA A 210 0.82 20.36 0.96
CA ALA A 210 1.02 21.24 -0.19
C ALA A 210 0.12 22.50 -0.13
N GLY A 211 -0.88 22.53 0.74
CA GLY A 211 -1.83 23.64 0.87
C GLY A 211 -2.70 23.86 -0.36
N ILE A 212 -2.97 22.80 -1.13
CA ILE A 212 -3.83 22.83 -2.31
C ILE A 212 -5.24 22.35 -1.97
N PRO A 213 -6.28 22.73 -2.74
CA PRO A 213 -7.64 22.24 -2.54
C PRO A 213 -7.71 20.71 -2.77
N ASP A 214 -8.58 20.02 -2.02
CA ASP A 214 -8.78 18.56 -2.12
C ASP A 214 -9.22 18.12 -3.53
N ASP A 215 -9.95 19.01 -4.23
CA ASP A 215 -10.44 18.78 -5.60
C ASP A 215 -9.42 19.18 -6.70
N ALA A 216 -8.19 19.52 -6.35
CA ALA A 216 -7.17 19.91 -7.32
C ALA A 216 -6.46 18.72 -8.00
N VAL A 217 -6.51 17.53 -7.40
CA VAL A 217 -5.92 16.32 -8.00
C VAL A 217 -6.90 15.75 -9.03
N GLU A 218 -6.58 15.93 -10.29
CA GLU A 218 -7.43 15.50 -11.42
C GLU A 218 -7.01 14.16 -12.03
N GLU A 219 -5.76 13.78 -11.84
CA GLU A 219 -5.17 12.57 -12.42
C GLU A 219 -4.39 11.79 -11.37
N LEU A 220 -4.61 10.48 -11.33
CA LEU A 220 -3.89 9.56 -10.45
C LEU A 220 -3.30 8.43 -11.26
N VAL A 221 -1.99 8.26 -11.20
CA VAL A 221 -1.27 7.12 -11.78
C VAL A 221 -0.81 6.23 -10.66
N ILE A 222 -1.20 4.95 -10.73
CA ILE A 222 -0.80 3.96 -9.72
C ILE A 222 0.04 2.89 -10.41
N VAL A 223 1.20 2.59 -9.82
CA VAL A 223 2.07 1.49 -10.24
C VAL A 223 2.33 0.55 -9.05
N GLY A 224 2.70 -0.66 -9.35
CA GLY A 224 3.05 -1.67 -8.35
C GLY A 224 3.41 -2.99 -9.01
N ASN A 225 3.91 -3.95 -8.23
CA ASN A 225 4.08 -5.30 -8.77
C ASN A 225 2.71 -5.94 -9.08
N THR A 226 2.71 -7.00 -9.90
CA THR A 226 1.49 -7.66 -10.36
C THR A 226 0.51 -8.01 -9.23
N THR A 227 1.01 -8.54 -8.12
CA THR A 227 0.15 -8.91 -6.99
C THR A 227 -0.47 -7.68 -6.32
N MET A 228 0.30 -6.61 -6.12
CA MET A 228 -0.24 -5.37 -5.53
C MET A 228 -1.32 -4.75 -6.41
N CYS A 229 -1.12 -4.75 -7.74
CA CYS A 229 -2.12 -4.28 -8.68
C CYS A 229 -3.37 -5.17 -8.70
N HIS A 230 -3.22 -6.50 -8.60
CA HIS A 230 -4.36 -7.41 -8.49
C HIS A 230 -5.17 -7.18 -7.22
N LEU A 231 -4.49 -7.05 -6.08
CA LEU A 231 -5.14 -6.78 -4.79
C LEU A 231 -5.88 -5.44 -4.79
N LEU A 232 -5.31 -4.39 -5.38
CA LEU A 232 -5.96 -3.08 -5.51
C LEU A 232 -7.24 -3.18 -6.36
N ARG A 233 -7.18 -3.89 -7.49
CA ARG A 233 -8.29 -4.03 -8.45
C ARG A 233 -9.31 -5.09 -8.04
N GLY A 234 -9.10 -5.81 -6.94
CA GLY A 234 -9.95 -6.92 -6.52
C GLY A 234 -9.89 -8.14 -7.45
N LEU A 235 -8.83 -8.28 -8.24
CA LEU A 235 -8.62 -9.42 -9.12
C LEU A 235 -8.15 -10.65 -8.36
N SER A 236 -8.43 -11.84 -8.89
CA SER A 236 -7.99 -13.08 -8.27
C SER A 236 -6.47 -13.22 -8.28
N CYS A 237 -5.91 -13.53 -7.13
CA CYS A 237 -4.50 -13.85 -6.96
C CYS A 237 -4.21 -15.37 -7.05
N ALA A 238 -5.21 -16.21 -7.30
CA ALA A 238 -5.07 -17.67 -7.27
C ALA A 238 -3.97 -18.18 -8.20
N GLY A 239 -3.92 -17.66 -9.43
CA GLY A 239 -2.92 -18.03 -10.42
C GLY A 239 -1.50 -17.52 -10.12
N LEU A 240 -1.36 -16.51 -9.25
CA LEU A 240 -0.05 -15.92 -8.91
C LEU A 240 0.69 -16.69 -7.81
N GLY A 241 -0.01 -17.58 -7.08
CA GLY A 241 0.56 -18.30 -5.93
C GLY A 241 1.33 -19.57 -6.29
N ALA A 242 1.23 -20.07 -7.52
CA ALA A 242 1.86 -21.33 -7.94
C ALA A 242 2.27 -21.27 -9.42
N ALA A 243 3.32 -22.01 -9.77
CA ALA A 243 3.73 -22.14 -11.17
C ALA A 243 2.57 -22.66 -12.04
N PRO A 244 2.35 -22.10 -13.24
CA PRO A 244 3.21 -21.20 -14.02
C PRO A 244 3.06 -19.69 -13.71
N PHE A 245 2.52 -19.30 -12.56
CA PHE A 245 2.34 -17.90 -12.12
C PHE A 245 1.52 -17.06 -13.12
N THR A 246 0.32 -17.53 -13.43
CA THR A 246 -0.56 -16.91 -14.42
C THR A 246 -1.39 -15.81 -13.77
N PRO A 247 -1.20 -14.54 -14.14
CA PRO A 247 -2.05 -13.44 -13.68
C PRO A 247 -3.43 -13.51 -14.33
N GLU A 248 -4.45 -12.95 -13.67
CA GLU A 248 -5.78 -12.83 -14.24
C GLU A 248 -5.81 -11.76 -15.34
N ASP A 249 -5.18 -10.62 -15.11
CA ASP A 249 -5.08 -9.51 -16.06
C ASP A 249 -3.77 -8.72 -15.86
N LEU A 250 -3.10 -8.42 -16.97
CA LEU A 250 -1.92 -7.54 -17.03
C LEU A 250 -2.15 -6.27 -17.84
N SER A 251 -3.39 -6.05 -18.29
CA SER A 251 -3.70 -4.86 -19.08
C SER A 251 -3.60 -3.59 -18.24
N LEU A 252 -3.28 -2.48 -18.90
CA LEU A 252 -3.46 -1.17 -18.30
C LEU A 252 -4.94 -0.99 -17.98
N TRP A 253 -5.24 -0.59 -16.75
CA TRP A 253 -6.58 -0.24 -16.33
C TRP A 253 -6.72 1.28 -16.25
N GLU A 254 -7.79 1.80 -16.84
CA GLU A 254 -8.19 3.20 -16.74
C GLU A 254 -9.60 3.23 -16.16
N GLY A 255 -9.80 3.98 -15.09
CA GLY A 255 -11.08 4.06 -14.40
C GLY A 255 -11.18 5.33 -13.56
N SER A 256 -12.27 5.46 -12.84
CA SER A 256 -12.50 6.54 -11.89
C SER A 256 -12.27 6.07 -10.45
N ASP A 257 -12.14 7.02 -9.53
CA ASP A 257 -12.09 6.78 -8.08
C ASP A 257 -13.30 5.98 -7.58
N ALA A 258 -14.49 6.21 -8.16
CA ALA A 258 -15.71 5.48 -7.83
C ALA A 258 -15.65 3.98 -8.18
N GLU A 259 -14.78 3.56 -9.09
CA GLU A 259 -14.57 2.15 -9.45
C GLU A 259 -13.51 1.48 -8.56
N LEU A 260 -12.73 2.26 -7.83
CA LEU A 260 -11.80 1.78 -6.81
C LEU A 260 -12.44 1.71 -5.41
N ALA A 261 -13.48 2.47 -5.16
CA ALA A 261 -14.22 2.49 -3.90
C ALA A 261 -15.13 1.26 -3.75
#